data_b429a9739168ca795ddb0395701ddc33
#
_entry.id   b429a9739168ca795ddb0395701ddc33
#
_cell.length_a   1.000
_cell.length_b   1.000
_cell.length_c   1.000
_cell.angle_alpha   90.00
_cell.angle_beta   90.00
_cell.angle_gamma   90.00
#
_symmetry.space_group_name_H-M   'P 1'
#
loop_
_entity.id
_entity.type
_entity.pdbx_description
1 polymer ?
#
loop_
_entity_poly.entity_id
_entity_poly.type
_entity_poly.pdbx_seq_one_letter_code
_entity_poly.pdbx_strand_id
1 'polypeptide(L)'
;NTGNRFGGDPGVGAWVTYGLGTLNENLPGFVVLPRTAYPQGGAANWSNGYLPADFQGTPLRPQGSPILDLNPPKGISADRQRKNLDLLATLNQEHLDARPGRSELEARMASYELAYRMQTEVPGVIDLDGEKPETLEAYGVGDPDTDAFGRKCLLARRLVEKGVRFVQAYAGNWDSHD
;
A
#
# COMPACT_ATOMS: atom_id res chain seq x y z
N ASN A 1 -17.35 0.54 5.45
CA ASN A 1 -16.99 -0.36 4.35
C ASN A 1 -17.36 -1.83 4.61
N THR A 2 -17.64 -2.23 5.85
CA THR A 2 -18.08 -3.59 6.21
C THR A 2 -19.57 -3.65 6.55
N GLY A 3 -20.21 -2.50 6.75
CA GLY A 3 -21.61 -2.42 7.25
C GLY A 3 -21.74 -2.73 8.75
N ASN A 4 -20.67 -3.11 9.42
CA ASN A 4 -20.68 -3.43 10.84
C ASN A 4 -20.28 -2.21 11.70
N ARG A 5 -21.04 -1.94 12.77
CA ARG A 5 -20.78 -0.83 13.70
C ARG A 5 -19.63 -1.11 14.67
N PHE A 6 -19.32 -2.36 14.91
CA PHE A 6 -18.39 -2.77 15.98
C PHE A 6 -16.94 -2.96 15.52
N GLY A 7 -16.66 -2.83 14.23
CA GLY A 7 -15.32 -3.10 13.68
C GLY A 7 -14.95 -4.60 13.75
N GLY A 8 -13.69 -4.90 13.43
CA GLY A 8 -13.17 -6.27 13.45
C GLY A 8 -13.40 -7.09 12.18
N ASP A 9 -14.26 -6.63 11.27
CA ASP A 9 -14.45 -7.27 9.98
C ASP A 9 -13.38 -6.83 8.97
N PRO A 10 -12.98 -7.72 8.03
CA PRO A 10 -12.08 -7.37 6.95
C PRO A 10 -12.66 -6.32 6.03
N GLY A 11 -11.84 -5.36 5.60
CA GLY A 11 -12.19 -4.43 4.53
C GLY A 11 -12.38 -5.16 3.18
N VAL A 12 -13.09 -4.54 2.24
CA VAL A 12 -13.34 -5.13 0.90
C VAL A 12 -12.05 -5.54 0.21
N GLY A 13 -11.01 -4.68 0.27
CA GLY A 13 -9.71 -5.00 -0.34
C GLY A 13 -9.02 -6.20 0.29
N ALA A 14 -9.17 -6.40 1.61
CA ALA A 14 -8.66 -7.58 2.29
C ALA A 14 -9.32 -8.86 1.78
N TRP A 15 -10.65 -8.86 1.61
CA TRP A 15 -11.37 -9.99 1.04
C TRP A 15 -10.98 -10.27 -0.42
N VAL A 16 -10.82 -9.22 -1.23
CA VAL A 16 -10.41 -9.37 -2.64
C VAL A 16 -9.02 -9.99 -2.74
N THR A 17 -8.07 -9.52 -1.95
CA THR A 17 -6.71 -10.05 -1.97
C THR A 17 -6.62 -11.45 -1.34
N TYR A 18 -7.42 -11.73 -0.33
CA TYR A 18 -7.53 -13.08 0.25
C TYR A 18 -8.05 -14.10 -0.78
N GLY A 19 -9.09 -13.75 -1.53
CA GLY A 19 -9.72 -14.67 -2.48
C GLY A 19 -8.98 -14.80 -3.82
N LEU A 20 -8.33 -13.73 -4.29
CA LEU A 20 -7.75 -13.65 -5.63
C LEU A 20 -6.21 -13.55 -5.64
N GLY A 21 -5.58 -13.40 -4.49
CA GLY A 21 -4.13 -13.20 -4.38
C GLY A 21 -3.65 -11.88 -5.00
N THR A 22 -2.37 -11.82 -5.32
CA THR A 22 -1.74 -10.71 -6.04
C THR A 22 -1.27 -11.13 -7.42
N LEU A 23 -1.11 -10.17 -8.34
CA LEU A 23 -0.50 -10.38 -9.66
C LEU A 23 0.96 -9.91 -9.70
N ASN A 24 1.42 -9.24 -8.64
CA ASN A 24 2.79 -8.75 -8.53
C ASN A 24 3.25 -8.88 -7.07
N GLU A 25 4.24 -9.73 -6.85
CA GLU A 25 4.81 -9.97 -5.51
C GLU A 25 5.74 -8.85 -5.02
N ASN A 26 6.08 -7.89 -5.89
CA ASN A 26 6.93 -6.75 -5.55
C ASN A 26 6.14 -5.53 -5.09
N LEU A 27 4.80 -5.61 -5.12
CA LEU A 27 3.90 -4.56 -4.66
C LEU A 27 2.85 -5.15 -3.70
N PRO A 28 2.33 -4.35 -2.75
CA PRO A 28 1.22 -4.79 -1.91
C PRO A 28 0.01 -5.18 -2.76
N GLY A 29 -0.65 -6.29 -2.45
CA GLY A 29 -1.87 -6.70 -3.15
C GLY A 29 -3.04 -5.74 -2.94
N PHE A 30 -3.08 -5.07 -1.78
CA PHE A 30 -4.08 -4.06 -1.42
C PHE A 30 -3.41 -2.75 -1.04
N VAL A 31 -3.58 -1.73 -1.88
CA VAL A 31 -3.04 -0.38 -1.67
C VAL A 31 -4.17 0.60 -1.33
N VAL A 32 -3.90 1.48 -0.39
CA VAL A 32 -4.82 2.55 0.03
C VAL A 32 -4.19 3.91 -0.28
N LEU A 33 -4.95 4.76 -0.94
CA LEU A 33 -4.58 6.15 -1.25
C LEU A 33 -5.45 7.08 -0.40
N PRO A 34 -5.05 7.36 0.86
CA PRO A 34 -5.85 8.15 1.78
C PRO A 34 -5.86 9.63 1.40
N ARG A 35 -6.69 10.41 2.09
CA ARG A 35 -6.58 11.88 2.15
C ARG A 35 -5.56 12.27 3.22
N THR A 36 -5.24 13.57 3.25
CA THR A 36 -4.42 14.16 4.33
C THR A 36 -5.04 13.90 5.71
N ALA A 37 -6.36 14.06 5.84
CA ALA A 37 -7.12 13.58 6.99
C ALA A 37 -7.66 12.17 6.70
N TYR A 38 -7.51 11.25 7.63
CA TYR A 38 -8.09 9.93 7.52
C TYR A 38 -9.62 10.01 7.53
N PRO A 39 -10.31 9.14 6.76
CA PRO A 39 -11.76 9.04 6.78
C PRO A 39 -12.25 8.59 8.16
N GLN A 40 -13.54 8.79 8.43
CA GLN A 40 -14.16 8.23 9.64
C GLN A 40 -13.91 6.72 9.69
N GLY A 41 -13.57 6.21 10.87
CA GLY A 41 -13.14 4.82 11.04
C GLY A 41 -11.63 4.59 10.86
N GLY A 42 -10.88 5.58 10.37
CA GLY A 42 -9.42 5.51 10.26
C GLY A 42 -8.92 4.24 9.57
N ALA A 43 -7.91 3.61 10.14
CA ALA A 43 -7.29 2.40 9.60
C ALA A 43 -8.22 1.17 9.58
N ALA A 44 -9.32 1.18 10.33
CA ALA A 44 -10.31 0.09 10.29
C ALA A 44 -10.94 -0.07 8.90
N ASN A 45 -10.95 0.98 8.07
CA ASN A 45 -11.49 0.92 6.70
C ASN A 45 -10.69 0.03 5.75
N TRP A 46 -9.46 -0.30 6.08
CA TRP A 46 -8.59 -1.18 5.28
C TRP A 46 -7.93 -2.27 6.13
N SER A 47 -8.57 -2.58 7.25
CA SER A 47 -8.13 -3.65 8.14
C SER A 47 -8.30 -5.03 7.50
N ASN A 48 -7.40 -5.95 7.86
CA ASN A 48 -7.55 -7.37 7.59
C ASN A 48 -8.64 -8.02 8.46
N GLY A 49 -9.11 -7.34 9.52
CA GLY A 49 -10.06 -7.92 10.47
C GLY A 49 -9.54 -9.24 11.06
N TYR A 50 -10.32 -10.30 10.91
CA TYR A 50 -9.96 -11.65 11.35
C TYR A 50 -9.19 -12.47 10.30
N LEU A 51 -8.96 -11.92 9.10
CA LEU A 51 -8.07 -12.55 8.11
C LEU A 51 -6.60 -12.41 8.55
N PRO A 52 -5.68 -13.24 8.01
CA PRO A 52 -4.26 -13.08 8.25
C PRO A 52 -3.77 -11.65 7.97
N ALA A 53 -2.78 -11.20 8.73
CA ALA A 53 -2.31 -9.82 8.69
C ALA A 53 -1.75 -9.38 7.34
N ASP A 54 -1.32 -10.32 6.50
CA ASP A 54 -0.82 -10.08 5.13
C ASP A 54 -1.85 -9.44 4.19
N PHE A 55 -3.15 -9.57 4.53
CA PHE A 55 -4.25 -9.01 3.72
C PHE A 55 -4.67 -7.60 4.14
N GLN A 56 -3.98 -7.01 5.11
CA GLN A 56 -4.22 -5.62 5.48
C GLN A 56 -3.81 -4.66 4.35
N GLY A 57 -4.63 -3.63 4.13
CA GLY A 57 -4.29 -2.58 3.16
C GLY A 57 -3.07 -1.77 3.57
N THR A 58 -2.19 -1.51 2.61
CA THR A 58 -0.99 -0.69 2.77
C THR A 58 -1.28 0.74 2.37
N PRO A 59 -1.36 1.70 3.31
CA PRO A 59 -1.59 3.09 2.98
C PRO A 59 -0.32 3.73 2.42
N LEU A 60 -0.43 4.39 1.27
CA LEU A 60 0.58 5.32 0.76
C LEU A 60 0.33 6.72 1.33
N ARG A 61 1.40 7.47 1.55
CA ARG A 61 1.28 8.83 2.08
C ARG A 61 0.60 9.76 1.07
N PRO A 62 -0.32 10.61 1.52
CA PRO A 62 -1.03 11.53 0.62
C PRO A 62 -0.18 12.72 0.17
N GLN A 63 0.95 12.98 0.85
CA GLN A 63 1.85 14.10 0.57
C GLN A 63 3.31 13.67 0.72
N GLY A 64 4.19 14.30 -0.07
CA GLY A 64 5.61 13.98 -0.14
C GLY A 64 5.85 12.62 -0.82
N SER A 65 6.93 11.93 -0.43
CA SER A 65 7.15 10.57 -0.93
C SER A 65 6.01 9.65 -0.47
N PRO A 66 5.33 8.96 -1.39
CA PRO A 66 4.23 8.05 -1.05
C PRO A 66 4.62 6.96 -0.05
N ILE A 67 5.88 6.57 -0.05
CA ILE A 67 6.46 5.57 0.85
C ILE A 67 7.69 6.18 1.51
N LEU A 68 7.77 6.05 2.85
CA LEU A 68 8.96 6.46 3.60
C LEU A 68 10.08 5.44 3.40
N ASP A 69 11.32 5.95 3.51
CA ASP A 69 12.53 5.13 3.52
C ASP A 69 12.61 4.14 2.33
N LEU A 70 12.04 4.55 1.19
CA LEU A 70 12.09 3.75 -0.05
C LEU A 70 13.52 3.52 -0.53
N ASN A 71 14.42 4.45 -0.26
CA ASN A 71 15.84 4.31 -0.60
C ASN A 71 16.64 3.72 0.58
N PRO A 72 17.69 2.93 0.30
CA PRO A 72 18.60 2.49 1.34
C PRO A 72 19.19 3.67 2.13
N PRO A 73 19.45 3.51 3.43
CA PRO A 73 20.13 4.54 4.21
C PRO A 73 21.47 4.90 3.59
N LYS A 74 21.88 6.17 3.74
CA LYS A 74 23.18 6.64 3.23
C LYS A 74 24.32 5.76 3.74
N GLY A 75 25.18 5.30 2.82
CA GLY A 75 26.34 4.47 3.13
C GLY A 75 26.06 2.97 3.25
N ILE A 76 24.83 2.53 3.02
CA ILE A 76 24.48 1.11 2.92
C ILE A 76 24.28 0.74 1.45
N SER A 77 25.12 -0.18 0.94
CA SER A 77 24.93 -0.74 -0.40
C SER A 77 23.76 -1.72 -0.43
N ALA A 78 23.19 -1.94 -1.62
CA ALA A 78 22.11 -2.92 -1.81
C ALA A 78 22.52 -4.34 -1.34
N ASP A 79 23.76 -4.76 -1.62
CA ASP A 79 24.28 -6.05 -1.15
C ASP A 79 24.33 -6.13 0.38
N ARG A 80 24.80 -5.07 1.06
CA ARG A 80 24.80 -5.03 2.52
C ARG A 80 23.40 -5.03 3.09
N GLN A 81 22.48 -4.30 2.46
CA GLN A 81 21.07 -4.30 2.87
C GLN A 81 20.46 -5.69 2.73
N ARG A 82 20.70 -6.40 1.62
CA ARG A 82 20.23 -7.77 1.41
C ARG A 82 20.74 -8.70 2.51
N LYS A 83 22.04 -8.68 2.79
CA LYS A 83 22.64 -9.51 3.87
C LYS A 83 22.06 -9.21 5.25
N ASN A 84 21.77 -7.94 5.54
CA ASN A 84 21.13 -7.57 6.80
C ASN A 84 19.70 -8.14 6.89
N LEU A 85 18.94 -8.12 5.79
CA LEU A 85 17.60 -8.68 5.73
C LEU A 85 17.63 -10.22 5.84
N ASP A 86 18.60 -10.89 5.21
CA ASP A 86 18.77 -12.35 5.33
C ASP A 86 19.07 -12.76 6.76
N LEU A 87 19.95 -12.02 7.45
CA LEU A 87 20.22 -12.25 8.87
C LEU A 87 18.97 -12.03 9.73
N LEU A 88 18.25 -10.93 9.48
CA LEU A 88 17.02 -10.63 10.20
C LEU A 88 15.94 -11.71 9.96
N ALA A 89 15.81 -12.18 8.72
CA ALA A 89 14.89 -13.27 8.38
C ALA A 89 15.23 -14.55 9.16
N THR A 90 16.53 -14.92 9.25
CA THR A 90 16.96 -16.09 10.02
C THR A 90 16.61 -15.96 11.50
N LEU A 91 16.92 -14.83 12.12
CA LEU A 91 16.61 -14.58 13.54
C LEU A 91 15.10 -14.58 13.81
N ASN A 92 14.32 -14.00 12.90
CA ASN A 92 12.88 -13.97 13.01
C ASN A 92 12.26 -15.37 12.81
N GLN A 93 12.84 -16.20 11.93
CA GLN A 93 12.39 -17.57 11.73
C GLN A 93 12.60 -18.43 12.99
N GLU A 94 13.78 -18.34 13.62
CA GLU A 94 14.03 -19.01 14.91
C GLU A 94 13.03 -18.57 15.98
N HIS A 95 12.70 -17.28 16.00
CA HIS A 95 11.71 -16.75 16.93
C HIS A 95 10.29 -17.26 16.65
N LEU A 96 9.92 -17.39 15.37
CA LEU A 96 8.63 -17.91 14.92
C LEU A 96 8.50 -19.41 15.24
N ASP A 97 9.55 -20.19 14.98
CA ASP A 97 9.57 -21.64 15.27
C ASP A 97 9.33 -21.93 16.75
N ALA A 98 9.82 -21.05 17.64
CA ALA A 98 9.56 -21.12 19.07
C ALA A 98 8.13 -20.67 19.46
N ARG A 99 7.35 -20.09 18.54
CA ARG A 99 6.01 -19.50 18.78
C ARG A 99 5.05 -19.76 17.61
N PRO A 100 4.70 -21.01 17.34
CA PRO A 100 3.85 -21.35 16.19
C PRO A 100 2.46 -20.69 16.28
N GLY A 101 1.88 -20.35 15.11
CA GLY A 101 0.54 -19.78 15.00
C GLY A 101 0.47 -18.26 15.21
N ARG A 102 1.60 -17.55 15.12
CA ARG A 102 1.66 -16.08 15.22
C ARG A 102 1.69 -15.43 13.83
N SER A 103 0.53 -15.32 13.19
CA SER A 103 0.40 -14.72 11.85
C SER A 103 0.94 -13.29 11.77
N GLU A 104 0.94 -12.52 12.87
CA GLU A 104 1.52 -11.18 12.90
C GLU A 104 3.05 -11.18 12.76
N LEU A 105 3.74 -12.23 13.23
CA LEU A 105 5.19 -12.37 13.03
C LEU A 105 5.49 -12.73 11.58
N GLU A 106 4.74 -13.66 11.00
CA GLU A 106 4.86 -14.03 9.59
C GLU A 106 4.62 -12.82 8.68
N ALA A 107 3.54 -12.07 8.90
CA ALA A 107 3.22 -10.85 8.17
C ALA A 107 4.31 -9.78 8.30
N ARG A 108 4.93 -9.64 9.48
CA ARG A 108 6.04 -8.71 9.69
C ARG A 108 7.26 -9.10 8.87
N MET A 109 7.61 -10.39 8.83
CA MET A 109 8.72 -10.89 8.01
C MET A 109 8.44 -10.66 6.52
N ALA A 110 7.24 -11.00 6.06
CA ALA A 110 6.80 -10.76 4.69
C ALA A 110 6.82 -9.25 4.34
N SER A 111 6.45 -8.37 5.27
CA SER A 111 6.44 -6.92 5.04
C SER A 111 7.84 -6.33 4.88
N TYR A 112 8.87 -6.84 5.57
CA TYR A 112 10.25 -6.40 5.37
C TYR A 112 10.78 -6.80 4.00
N GLU A 113 10.48 -8.01 3.56
CA GLU A 113 10.88 -8.49 2.25
C GLU A 113 10.14 -7.74 1.13
N LEU A 114 8.84 -7.49 1.30
CA LEU A 114 8.05 -6.68 0.38
C LEU A 114 8.61 -5.25 0.30
N ALA A 115 8.90 -4.61 1.43
CA ALA A 115 9.46 -3.25 1.46
C ALA A 115 10.79 -3.16 0.70
N TYR A 116 11.63 -4.18 0.78
CA TYR A 116 12.87 -4.24 0.01
C TYR A 116 12.59 -4.35 -1.50
N ARG A 117 11.68 -5.24 -1.93
CA ARG A 117 11.32 -5.39 -3.34
C ARG A 117 10.65 -4.14 -3.90
N MET A 118 9.87 -3.44 -3.10
CA MET A 118 9.25 -2.17 -3.47
C MET A 118 10.25 -1.07 -3.84
N GLN A 119 11.48 -1.12 -3.31
CA GLN A 119 12.52 -0.13 -3.65
C GLN A 119 12.85 -0.08 -5.15
N THR A 120 12.67 -1.19 -5.85
CA THR A 120 12.90 -1.27 -7.29
C THR A 120 11.66 -0.88 -8.11
N GLU A 121 10.48 -1.32 -7.69
CA GLU A 121 9.26 -1.17 -8.49
C GLU A 121 8.54 0.17 -8.27
N VAL A 122 8.49 0.64 -7.03
CA VAL A 122 7.69 1.81 -6.67
C VAL A 122 8.15 3.10 -7.36
N PRO A 123 9.45 3.42 -7.50
CA PRO A 123 9.87 4.65 -8.16
C PRO A 123 9.24 4.83 -9.54
N GLY A 124 9.21 3.75 -10.34
CA GLY A 124 8.60 3.78 -11.68
C GLY A 124 7.07 3.88 -11.68
N VAL A 125 6.42 3.54 -10.58
CA VAL A 125 4.95 3.64 -10.47
C VAL A 125 4.51 5.04 -10.04
N ILE A 126 5.22 5.64 -9.08
CA ILE A 126 4.85 6.95 -8.51
C ILE A 126 5.30 8.14 -9.34
N ASP A 127 6.26 7.94 -10.25
CA ASP A 127 6.74 8.99 -11.15
C ASP A 127 5.71 9.23 -12.27
N LEU A 128 5.03 10.36 -12.22
CA LEU A 128 4.03 10.77 -13.21
C LEU A 128 4.63 11.65 -14.32
N ASP A 129 5.90 12.02 -14.24
CA ASP A 129 6.54 12.94 -15.21
C ASP A 129 6.66 12.32 -16.62
N GLY A 130 6.60 10.99 -16.72
CA GLY A 130 6.59 10.26 -17.98
C GLY A 130 5.20 10.12 -18.63
N GLU A 131 4.14 10.63 -18.02
CA GLU A 131 2.79 10.54 -18.58
C GLU A 131 2.59 11.54 -19.73
N LYS A 132 1.76 11.14 -20.71
CA LYS A 132 1.42 12.02 -21.83
C LYS A 132 0.58 13.21 -21.36
N PRO A 133 0.77 14.41 -21.96
CA PRO A 133 -0.03 15.59 -21.62
C PRO A 133 -1.55 15.33 -21.69
N GLU A 134 -2.01 14.59 -22.70
CA GLU A 134 -3.43 14.28 -22.89
C GLU A 134 -3.97 13.39 -21.75
N THR A 135 -3.11 12.53 -21.20
CA THR A 135 -3.45 11.70 -20.03
C THR A 135 -3.56 12.56 -18.79
N LEU A 136 -2.59 13.45 -18.55
CA LEU A 136 -2.61 14.35 -17.41
C LEU A 136 -3.87 15.24 -17.43
N GLU A 137 -4.19 15.80 -18.60
CA GLU A 137 -5.40 16.60 -18.81
C GLU A 137 -6.67 15.80 -18.54
N ALA A 138 -6.78 14.57 -19.07
CA ALA A 138 -7.94 13.69 -18.88
C ALA A 138 -8.19 13.33 -17.41
N TYR A 139 -7.15 13.31 -16.58
CA TYR A 139 -7.24 13.12 -15.13
C TYR A 139 -7.38 14.44 -14.36
N GLY A 140 -7.41 15.58 -15.02
CA GLY A 140 -7.48 16.91 -14.39
C GLY A 140 -6.22 17.27 -13.60
N VAL A 141 -5.06 16.73 -14.00
CA VAL A 141 -3.77 17.05 -13.39
C VAL A 141 -3.31 18.40 -13.87
N GLY A 142 -3.00 19.31 -12.94
CA GLY A 142 -2.64 20.70 -13.23
C GLY A 142 -3.79 21.69 -13.06
N ASP A 143 -5.03 21.23 -12.90
CA ASP A 143 -6.18 22.04 -12.56
C ASP A 143 -6.28 22.19 -11.02
N PRO A 144 -6.33 23.41 -10.46
CA PRO A 144 -6.35 23.62 -9.01
C PRO A 144 -7.44 22.86 -8.24
N ASP A 145 -8.59 22.63 -8.86
CA ASP A 145 -9.74 22.00 -8.23
C ASP A 145 -9.67 20.47 -8.28
N THR A 146 -9.00 19.91 -9.28
CA THR A 146 -8.98 18.46 -9.53
C THR A 146 -7.63 17.80 -9.41
N ASP A 147 -6.52 18.54 -9.45
CA ASP A 147 -5.13 18.00 -9.49
C ASP A 147 -4.86 16.95 -8.43
N ALA A 148 -5.17 17.26 -7.17
CA ALA A 148 -4.85 16.37 -6.05
C ALA A 148 -5.57 15.02 -6.14
N PHE A 149 -6.82 15.01 -6.60
CA PHE A 149 -7.59 13.78 -6.78
C PHE A 149 -7.26 13.11 -8.11
N GLY A 150 -7.04 13.86 -9.16
CA GLY A 150 -6.62 13.38 -10.47
C GLY A 150 -5.31 12.61 -10.42
N ARG A 151 -4.29 13.16 -9.77
CA ARG A 151 -3.00 12.45 -9.53
C ARG A 151 -3.21 11.14 -8.77
N LYS A 152 -4.10 11.14 -7.78
CA LYS A 152 -4.43 9.93 -7.03
C LYS A 152 -5.09 8.87 -7.91
N CYS A 153 -6.05 9.26 -8.74
CA CYS A 153 -6.70 8.35 -9.69
C CYS A 153 -5.72 7.80 -10.73
N LEU A 154 -4.84 8.66 -11.24
CA LEU A 154 -3.78 8.25 -12.16
C LEU A 154 -2.80 7.27 -11.52
N LEU A 155 -2.38 7.53 -10.28
CA LEU A 155 -1.55 6.60 -9.51
C LEU A 155 -2.29 5.28 -9.27
N ALA A 156 -3.58 5.31 -8.95
CA ALA A 156 -4.38 4.10 -8.78
C ALA A 156 -4.40 3.24 -10.05
N ARG A 157 -4.59 3.85 -11.23
CA ARG A 157 -4.50 3.17 -12.53
C ARG A 157 -3.14 2.50 -12.70
N ARG A 158 -2.04 3.23 -12.50
CA ARG A 158 -0.68 2.71 -12.66
C ARG A 158 -0.40 1.54 -11.72
N LEU A 159 -0.88 1.60 -10.50
CA LEU A 159 -0.76 0.50 -9.53
C LEU A 159 -1.49 -0.76 -10.05
N VAL A 160 -2.71 -0.60 -10.58
CA VAL A 160 -3.46 -1.73 -11.16
C VAL A 160 -2.76 -2.28 -12.40
N GLU A 161 -2.26 -1.42 -13.30
CA GLU A 161 -1.47 -1.82 -14.48
C GLU A 161 -0.19 -2.60 -14.09
N LYS A 162 0.37 -2.33 -12.90
CA LYS A 162 1.51 -3.05 -12.33
C LYS A 162 1.13 -4.28 -11.51
N GLY A 163 -0.14 -4.67 -11.51
CA GLY A 163 -0.61 -5.91 -10.91
C GLY A 163 -1.05 -5.81 -9.44
N VAL A 164 -1.20 -4.61 -8.89
CA VAL A 164 -1.87 -4.42 -7.60
C VAL A 164 -3.33 -4.86 -7.73
N ARG A 165 -3.76 -5.79 -6.90
CA ARG A 165 -5.08 -6.41 -7.03
C ARG A 165 -6.23 -5.48 -6.69
N PHE A 166 -6.05 -4.64 -5.66
CA PHE A 166 -7.08 -3.74 -5.19
C PHE A 166 -6.48 -2.39 -4.76
N VAL A 167 -7.01 -1.31 -5.29
CA VAL A 167 -6.62 0.05 -4.90
C VAL A 167 -7.84 0.80 -4.39
N GLN A 168 -7.74 1.31 -3.17
CA GLN A 168 -8.78 2.09 -2.52
C GLN A 168 -8.37 3.56 -2.46
N ALA A 169 -8.94 4.41 -3.30
CA ALA A 169 -8.70 5.83 -3.33
C ALA A 169 -9.81 6.60 -2.58
N TYR A 170 -9.41 7.48 -1.68
CA TYR A 170 -10.34 8.32 -0.92
C TYR A 170 -10.44 9.71 -1.55
N ALA A 171 -11.67 10.07 -1.92
CA ALA A 171 -12.03 11.41 -2.37
C ALA A 171 -12.27 12.37 -1.21
N GLY A 172 -12.66 13.59 -1.55
CA GLY A 172 -13.10 14.61 -0.61
C GLY A 172 -14.35 14.25 0.18
N ASN A 173 -14.81 15.17 0.97
CA ASN A 173 -16.06 15.06 1.67
C ASN A 173 -17.21 15.13 0.65
N TRP A 174 -17.98 14.05 0.56
CA TRP A 174 -19.15 13.97 -0.34
C TRP A 174 -20.45 14.42 0.33
N ASP A 175 -20.35 14.81 1.60
CA ASP A 175 -21.45 15.33 2.39
C ASP A 175 -21.60 16.82 2.09
N SER A 176 -22.09 17.15 0.90
CA SER A 176 -22.49 18.50 0.51
C SER A 176 -24.00 18.59 0.64
N HIS A 177 -24.45 19.31 1.64
CA HIS A 177 -25.87 19.61 1.88
C HIS A 177 -26.28 20.97 1.28
N ASP A 178 -25.52 21.51 0.30
CA ASP A 178 -25.77 22.77 -0.37
C ASP A 178 -26.74 22.61 -1.53
#